data_46457043e2e285cb7f08081d7e2fe909
#
_entry.id   46457043e2e285cb7f08081d7e2fe909
#
_cell.length_a   1.000
_cell.length_b   1.000
_cell.length_c   1.000
_cell.angle_alpha   90.00
_cell.angle_beta   90.00
_cell.angle_gamma   90.00
#
_symmetry.space_group_name_H-M   'P 1'
#
loop_
_entity.id
_entity.type
_entity.pdbx_description
1 polymer ?
#
loop_
_entity_poly.entity_id
_entity_poly.type
_entity_poly.pdbx_seq_one_letter_code
_entity_poly.pdbx_strand_id
1 'polypeptide(L)'
;DGEFIVGVGGGVCQVSTTLYNAAVLAGLKITARKPHSLAVHYVEPSRDAMVSSVTDFRFRNTHSYPVYLSLKVKGEQITATFYGVDEGYRYEIVSVTTGEIPPPDPIEKKGDYEGVIREGKPGIRSEAYLETYRYGKLLKREKLRTDSYAPVRGIVGVLREKAALPQNQEN
;
A
#
# COMPACT_ATOMS: atom_id res chain seq x y z
N ASP A 1 0.66 -15.04 -3.89
CA ASP A 1 1.68 -15.62 -3.01
C ASP A 1 2.38 -14.61 -2.09
N GLY A 2 1.95 -13.32 -2.05
CA GLY A 2 2.46 -12.31 -1.13
C GLY A 2 3.83 -11.73 -1.49
N GLU A 3 4.21 -11.77 -2.75
CA GLU A 3 5.45 -11.18 -3.27
C GLU A 3 5.15 -10.13 -4.34
N PHE A 4 5.91 -9.03 -4.31
CA PHE A 4 5.92 -8.06 -5.38
C PHE A 4 6.87 -8.56 -6.47
N ILE A 5 6.38 -8.69 -7.69
CA ILE A 5 7.20 -9.06 -8.86
C ILE A 5 7.43 -7.83 -9.74
N VAL A 6 8.62 -7.74 -10.30
CA VAL A 6 8.94 -6.72 -11.31
C VAL A 6 8.23 -7.07 -12.61
N GLY A 7 7.46 -6.13 -13.16
CA GLY A 7 6.71 -6.34 -14.39
C GLY A 7 6.35 -5.05 -15.11
N VAL A 8 5.89 -5.18 -16.35
CA VAL A 8 5.33 -4.06 -17.11
C VAL A 8 4.13 -3.50 -16.33
N GLY A 9 4.14 -2.19 -16.03
CA GLY A 9 3.11 -1.55 -15.20
C GLY A 9 3.43 -1.47 -13.71
N GLY A 10 4.60 -1.95 -13.23
CA GLY A 10 5.00 -1.91 -11.82
C GLY A 10 4.94 -0.52 -11.16
N GLY A 11 5.05 0.56 -11.94
CA GLY A 11 4.98 1.95 -11.46
C GLY A 11 3.57 2.56 -11.41
N VAL A 12 2.54 1.91 -11.96
CA VAL A 12 1.20 2.52 -12.10
C VAL A 12 0.59 2.87 -10.73
N CYS A 13 0.71 2.00 -9.74
CA CYS A 13 0.22 2.27 -8.38
C CYS A 13 1.05 3.34 -7.65
N GLN A 14 2.32 3.53 -8.00
CA GLN A 14 3.12 4.66 -7.49
C GLN A 14 2.61 6.00 -8.06
N VAL A 15 2.20 6.02 -9.34
CA VAL A 15 1.57 7.21 -9.96
C VAL A 15 0.25 7.53 -9.27
N SER A 16 -0.65 6.56 -9.13
CA SER A 16 -1.96 6.79 -8.48
C SER A 16 -1.83 7.18 -7.01
N THR A 17 -0.87 6.61 -6.29
CA THR A 17 -0.57 6.98 -4.89
C THR A 17 -0.02 8.40 -4.80
N THR A 18 0.90 8.80 -5.68
CA THR A 18 1.44 10.17 -5.73
C THR A 18 0.34 11.17 -6.04
N LEU A 19 -0.51 10.85 -7.03
CA LEU A 19 -1.64 11.69 -7.41
C LEU A 19 -2.69 11.79 -6.29
N TYR A 20 -2.98 10.70 -5.58
CA TYR A 20 -3.88 10.69 -4.43
C TYR A 20 -3.41 11.65 -3.32
N ASN A 21 -2.14 11.55 -2.92
CA ASN A 21 -1.59 12.45 -1.90
C ASN A 21 -1.64 13.91 -2.36
N ALA A 22 -1.25 14.19 -3.61
CA ALA A 22 -1.31 15.54 -4.16
C ALA A 22 -2.75 16.09 -4.20
N ALA A 23 -3.74 15.26 -4.58
CA ALA A 23 -5.14 15.67 -4.62
C ALA A 23 -5.70 16.01 -3.22
N VAL A 24 -5.35 15.20 -2.19
CA VAL A 24 -5.73 15.48 -0.80
C VAL A 24 -5.08 16.78 -0.32
N LEU A 25 -3.78 16.96 -0.58
CA LEU A 25 -3.04 18.17 -0.19
C LEU A 25 -3.50 19.43 -0.94
N ALA A 26 -4.15 19.27 -2.10
CA ALA A 26 -4.79 20.36 -2.83
C ALA A 26 -6.24 20.63 -2.38
N GLY A 27 -6.74 19.94 -1.35
CA GLY A 27 -8.11 20.10 -0.86
C GLY A 27 -9.18 19.53 -1.79
N LEU A 28 -8.82 18.68 -2.75
CA LEU A 28 -9.75 18.06 -3.68
C LEU A 28 -10.52 16.93 -3.02
N LYS A 29 -11.79 16.76 -3.37
CA LYS A 29 -12.64 15.69 -2.82
C LYS A 29 -12.30 14.34 -3.43
N ILE A 30 -11.79 13.41 -2.62
CA ILE A 30 -11.59 12.02 -3.05
C ILE A 30 -12.95 11.31 -3.11
N THR A 31 -13.29 10.74 -4.27
CA THR A 31 -14.57 10.06 -4.52
C THR A 31 -14.45 8.54 -4.65
N ALA A 32 -13.25 8.04 -5.00
CA ALA A 32 -12.93 6.62 -4.98
C ALA A 32 -11.45 6.42 -4.68
N ARG A 33 -11.15 5.51 -3.76
CA ARG A 33 -9.78 5.06 -3.43
C ARG A 33 -9.84 3.71 -2.72
N LYS A 34 -8.92 2.83 -3.04
CA LYS A 34 -8.73 1.55 -2.37
C LYS A 34 -7.27 1.39 -1.93
N PRO A 35 -6.98 0.87 -0.72
CA PRO A 35 -5.62 0.53 -0.32
C PRO A 35 -5.13 -0.71 -1.06
N HIS A 36 -3.81 -0.92 -1.08
CA HIS A 36 -3.25 -2.20 -1.46
C HIS A 36 -3.63 -3.29 -0.44
N SER A 37 -3.61 -4.54 -0.86
CA SER A 37 -3.84 -5.69 0.03
C SER A 37 -2.71 -5.87 1.03
N LEU A 38 -1.47 -5.58 0.63
CA LEU A 38 -0.27 -5.59 1.46
C LEU A 38 0.26 -4.17 1.61
N ALA A 39 0.85 -3.86 2.76
CA ALA A 39 1.49 -2.57 2.96
C ALA A 39 2.63 -2.38 1.94
N VAL A 40 2.61 -1.24 1.25
CA VAL A 40 3.67 -0.83 0.33
C VAL A 40 4.77 -0.11 1.11
N HIS A 41 5.99 -0.09 0.56
CA HIS A 41 7.16 0.48 1.25
C HIS A 41 7.48 1.93 0.85
N TYR A 42 6.85 2.45 -0.20
CA TYR A 42 7.16 3.77 -0.77
C TYR A 42 6.28 4.90 -0.22
N VAL A 43 5.34 4.60 0.65
CA VAL A 43 4.48 5.57 1.34
C VAL A 43 4.03 4.99 2.69
N GLU A 44 3.72 5.86 3.65
CA GLU A 44 3.16 5.43 4.94
C GLU A 44 1.79 4.75 4.77
N PRO A 45 1.42 3.82 5.66
CA PRO A 45 0.11 3.16 5.63
C PRO A 45 -1.04 4.19 5.56
N SER A 46 -2.13 3.83 4.90
CA SER A 46 -3.32 4.68 4.64
C SER A 46 -3.07 5.89 3.73
N ARG A 47 -1.88 6.00 3.13
CA ARG A 47 -1.55 7.04 2.15
C ARG A 47 -1.36 6.52 0.74
N ASP A 48 -1.54 5.23 0.51
CA ASP A 48 -1.48 4.59 -0.80
C ASP A 48 -2.84 4.63 -1.53
N ALA A 49 -2.82 4.46 -2.84
CA ALA A 49 -4.01 4.33 -3.68
C ALA A 49 -3.74 3.29 -4.77
N MET A 50 -4.32 2.10 -4.62
CA MET A 50 -4.22 1.03 -5.59
C MET A 50 -5.14 1.28 -6.78
N VAL A 51 -4.64 0.97 -7.99
CA VAL A 51 -5.42 0.89 -9.22
C VAL A 51 -5.18 -0.46 -9.91
N SER A 52 -6.20 -0.96 -10.61
CA SER A 52 -6.15 -2.21 -11.37
C SER A 52 -7.17 -2.16 -12.49
N SER A 53 -7.35 -3.24 -13.25
CA SER A 53 -8.41 -3.35 -14.26
C SER A 53 -9.83 -3.19 -13.70
N VAL A 54 -10.02 -3.38 -12.39
CA VAL A 54 -11.34 -3.33 -11.70
C VAL A 54 -11.38 -2.34 -10.54
N THR A 55 -10.29 -1.65 -10.27
CA THR A 55 -10.17 -0.70 -9.15
C THR A 55 -9.65 0.63 -9.69
N ASP A 56 -10.35 1.70 -9.35
CA ASP A 56 -10.05 3.05 -9.84
C ASP A 56 -9.76 4.02 -8.69
N PHE A 57 -8.98 5.05 -9.00
CA PHE A 57 -8.77 6.21 -8.15
C PHE A 57 -9.48 7.41 -8.77
N ARG A 58 -10.38 8.06 -8.01
CA ARG A 58 -11.18 9.18 -8.48
C ARG A 58 -11.19 10.33 -7.49
N PHE A 59 -11.12 11.53 -8.00
CA PHE A 59 -11.28 12.75 -7.22
C PHE A 59 -12.13 13.77 -8.00
N ARG A 60 -12.65 14.78 -7.29
CA ARG A 60 -13.45 15.85 -7.87
C ARG A 60 -12.90 17.19 -7.42
N ASN A 61 -12.77 18.12 -8.35
CA ASN A 61 -12.59 19.52 -8.01
C ASN A 61 -13.91 20.07 -7.46
N THR A 62 -13.90 20.51 -6.20
CA THR A 62 -15.03 21.15 -5.51
C THR A 62 -14.81 22.65 -5.28
N HIS A 63 -13.66 23.19 -5.71
CA HIS A 63 -13.42 24.62 -5.71
C HIS A 63 -14.27 25.32 -6.78
N SER A 64 -14.49 26.62 -6.61
CA SER A 64 -15.20 27.45 -7.61
C SER A 64 -14.35 27.87 -8.80
N TYR A 65 -13.08 27.45 -8.83
CA TYR A 65 -12.10 27.76 -9.87
C TYR A 65 -11.48 26.48 -10.44
N PRO A 66 -10.92 26.56 -11.67
CA PRO A 66 -10.22 25.41 -12.26
C PRO A 66 -8.92 25.13 -11.52
N VAL A 67 -8.53 23.85 -11.49
CA VAL A 67 -7.21 23.40 -11.04
C VAL A 67 -6.46 22.77 -12.20
N TYR A 68 -5.16 22.98 -12.27
CA TYR A 68 -4.28 22.41 -13.29
C TYR A 68 -3.39 21.34 -12.66
N LEU A 69 -3.32 20.17 -13.28
CA LEU A 69 -2.46 19.07 -12.84
C LEU A 69 -1.24 18.99 -13.72
N SER A 70 -0.07 18.95 -13.12
CA SER A 70 1.21 18.59 -13.76
C SER A 70 1.73 17.30 -13.16
N LEU A 71 1.98 16.28 -13.99
CA LEU A 71 2.68 15.06 -13.64
C LEU A 71 4.04 15.04 -14.35
N LYS A 72 5.11 14.84 -13.59
CA LYS A 72 6.47 14.77 -14.11
C LYS A 72 7.17 13.52 -13.60
N VAL A 73 7.88 12.86 -14.48
CA VAL A 73 8.78 11.75 -14.15
C VAL A 73 10.21 12.18 -14.50
N LYS A 74 11.13 12.06 -13.54
CA LYS A 74 12.56 12.32 -13.72
C LYS A 74 13.35 11.20 -13.04
N GLY A 75 13.99 10.35 -13.84
CA GLY A 75 14.60 9.12 -13.33
C GLY A 75 13.53 8.24 -12.68
N GLU A 76 13.74 7.88 -11.44
CA GLU A 76 12.82 7.05 -10.63
C GLU A 76 11.82 7.87 -9.78
N GLN A 77 11.80 9.19 -9.95
CA GLN A 77 10.95 10.09 -9.19
C GLN A 77 9.71 10.49 -9.97
N ILE A 78 8.56 10.44 -9.30
CA ILE A 78 7.27 10.94 -9.81
C ILE A 78 6.87 12.14 -8.95
N THR A 79 6.50 13.23 -9.63
CA THR A 79 5.99 14.44 -8.97
C THR A 79 4.63 14.78 -9.54
N ALA A 80 3.63 14.93 -8.66
CA ALA A 80 2.31 15.44 -8.99
C ALA A 80 2.14 16.82 -8.35
N THR A 81 1.76 17.81 -9.14
CA THR A 81 1.55 19.18 -8.66
C THR A 81 0.19 19.69 -9.15
N PHE A 82 -0.63 20.15 -8.21
CA PHE A 82 -1.82 20.91 -8.52
C PHE A 82 -1.55 22.42 -8.40
N TYR A 83 -2.00 23.16 -9.39
CA TYR A 83 -1.98 24.62 -9.39
C TYR A 83 -3.42 25.12 -9.32
N GLY A 84 -3.65 26.13 -8.50
CA GLY A 84 -4.98 26.74 -8.29
C GLY A 84 -4.85 28.09 -7.58
N VAL A 85 -5.91 28.52 -6.95
CA VAL A 85 -5.95 29.77 -6.16
C VAL A 85 -5.53 29.46 -4.73
N ASP A 86 -4.62 30.28 -4.18
CA ASP A 86 -4.25 30.18 -2.78
C ASP A 86 -5.33 30.87 -1.90
N GLU A 87 -6.09 30.05 -1.17
CA GLU A 87 -7.11 30.50 -0.21
C GLU A 87 -6.56 30.56 1.23
N GLY A 88 -5.24 30.40 1.40
CA GLY A 88 -4.56 30.41 2.69
C GLY A 88 -4.73 29.11 3.49
N TYR A 89 -5.21 28.04 2.85
CA TYR A 89 -5.31 26.71 3.47
C TYR A 89 -4.07 25.86 3.16
N ARG A 90 -3.67 25.09 4.16
CA ARG A 90 -2.67 24.03 4.03
C ARG A 90 -3.24 22.74 4.60
N TYR A 91 -3.03 21.64 3.91
CA TYR A 91 -3.51 20.33 4.31
C TYR A 91 -2.31 19.40 4.60
N GLU A 92 -2.44 18.58 5.63
CA GLU A 92 -1.47 17.54 5.97
C GLU A 92 -2.18 16.22 6.18
N ILE A 93 -1.54 15.12 5.74
CA ILE A 93 -2.02 13.76 5.98
C ILE A 93 -1.15 13.16 7.08
N VAL A 94 -1.76 12.81 8.20
CA VAL A 94 -1.10 12.15 9.33
C VAL A 94 -1.49 10.69 9.32
N SER A 95 -0.53 9.79 9.11
CA SER A 95 -0.71 8.34 9.20
C SER A 95 -0.39 7.86 10.61
N VAL A 96 -1.21 6.96 11.14
CA VAL A 96 -1.03 6.35 12.46
C VAL A 96 -1.22 4.84 12.34
N THR A 97 -0.20 4.05 12.66
CA THR A 97 -0.34 2.60 12.84
C THR A 97 -1.07 2.34 14.16
N THR A 98 -2.22 1.68 14.09
CA THR A 98 -3.09 1.41 15.25
C THR A 98 -2.95 -0.01 15.77
N GLY A 99 -2.27 -0.90 15.04
CA GLY A 99 -2.00 -2.26 15.46
C GLY A 99 -1.39 -3.12 14.38
N GLU A 100 -0.96 -4.29 14.77
CA GLU A 100 -0.45 -5.32 13.88
C GLU A 100 -1.44 -6.49 13.78
N ILE A 101 -1.32 -7.24 12.69
CA ILE A 101 -2.06 -8.48 12.46
C ILE A 101 -1.01 -9.58 12.39
N PRO A 102 -0.96 -10.53 13.33
CA PRO A 102 0.05 -11.58 13.31
C PRO A 102 -0.02 -12.39 12.02
N PRO A 103 1.13 -12.84 11.49
CA PRO A 103 1.13 -13.70 10.33
C PRO A 103 0.48 -15.04 10.69
N PRO A 104 -0.22 -15.69 9.74
CA PRO A 104 -0.70 -17.05 9.91
C PRO A 104 0.46 -18.04 10.05
N ASP A 105 0.19 -19.23 10.59
CA ASP A 105 1.17 -20.31 10.69
C ASP A 105 1.85 -20.59 9.33
N PRO A 106 3.17 -20.86 9.32
CA PRO A 106 3.90 -21.11 8.09
C PRO A 106 3.31 -22.27 7.29
N ILE A 107 3.47 -22.24 5.98
CA ILE A 107 3.17 -23.36 5.09
C ILE A 107 4.40 -24.25 5.03
N GLU A 108 4.24 -25.55 5.23
CA GLU A 108 5.26 -26.55 4.98
C GLU A 108 5.43 -26.82 3.48
N LYS A 109 6.66 -26.74 2.99
CA LYS A 109 7.01 -27.09 1.62
C LYS A 109 7.97 -28.29 1.65
N LYS A 110 7.47 -29.48 1.25
CA LYS A 110 8.29 -30.68 1.16
C LYS A 110 9.34 -30.54 0.08
N GLY A 111 10.60 -30.79 0.42
CA GLY A 111 11.75 -30.62 -0.49
C GLY A 111 13.00 -31.30 0.06
N ASP A 112 14.15 -30.86 -0.44
CA ASP A 112 15.46 -31.38 -0.04
C ASP A 112 16.18 -30.45 0.98
N TYR A 113 15.45 -29.48 1.49
CA TYR A 113 15.93 -28.51 2.46
C TYR A 113 14.97 -28.45 3.65
N GLU A 114 15.54 -28.41 4.87
CA GLU A 114 14.82 -28.20 6.13
C GLU A 114 15.20 -26.83 6.70
N GLY A 115 14.20 -26.01 7.02
CA GLY A 115 14.41 -24.68 7.61
C GLY A 115 13.50 -23.59 7.05
N VAL A 116 13.71 -22.36 7.46
CA VAL A 116 12.90 -21.21 7.02
C VAL A 116 13.27 -20.85 5.58
N ILE A 117 12.30 -20.96 4.66
CA ILE A 117 12.43 -20.50 3.27
C ILE A 117 12.03 -19.01 3.17
N ARG A 118 10.97 -18.64 3.88
CA ARG A 118 10.48 -17.26 3.96
C ARG A 118 9.84 -17.02 5.33
N GLU A 119 10.26 -15.98 6.01
CA GLU A 119 9.61 -15.57 7.25
C GLU A 119 8.23 -14.96 6.98
N GLY A 120 7.30 -15.19 7.89
CA GLY A 120 6.03 -14.49 7.90
C GLY A 120 6.24 -13.02 8.26
N LYS A 121 5.41 -12.13 7.69
CA LYS A 121 5.42 -10.71 8.04
C LYS A 121 4.07 -10.31 8.62
N PRO A 122 4.03 -9.51 9.70
CA PRO A 122 2.79 -9.02 10.23
C PRO A 122 2.08 -8.10 9.23
N GLY A 123 0.77 -8.14 9.26
CA GLY A 123 -0.07 -7.14 8.61
C GLY A 123 -0.20 -5.90 9.50
N ILE A 124 -0.78 -4.83 8.96
CA ILE A 124 -0.87 -3.52 9.62
C ILE A 124 -2.32 -3.06 9.62
N ARG A 125 -2.79 -2.54 10.76
CA ARG A 125 -3.97 -1.68 10.84
C ARG A 125 -3.52 -0.25 11.00
N SER A 126 -4.13 0.67 10.24
CA SER A 126 -3.74 2.07 10.27
C SER A 126 -4.93 3.01 10.08
N GLU A 127 -4.76 4.22 10.53
CA GLU A 127 -5.68 5.33 10.32
C GLU A 127 -4.94 6.50 9.69
N ALA A 128 -5.60 7.21 8.79
CA ALA A 128 -5.11 8.49 8.31
C ALA A 128 -6.05 9.60 8.76
N TYR A 129 -5.45 10.71 9.14
CA TYR A 129 -6.14 11.95 9.51
C TYR A 129 -5.76 13.06 8.55
N LEU A 130 -6.73 13.90 8.21
CA LEU A 130 -6.51 15.15 7.50
C LEU A 130 -6.47 16.29 8.50
N GLU A 131 -5.34 16.96 8.56
CA GLU A 131 -5.19 18.21 9.30
C GLU A 131 -5.30 19.39 8.34
N THR A 132 -6.22 20.28 8.65
CA THR A 132 -6.45 21.52 7.89
C THR A 132 -5.94 22.72 8.69
N TYR A 133 -5.02 23.44 8.08
CA TYR A 133 -4.45 24.67 8.65
C TYR A 133 -4.89 25.87 7.83
N ARG A 134 -5.00 27.02 8.49
CA ARG A 134 -5.17 28.32 7.84
C ARG A 134 -4.27 29.35 8.50
N TYR A 135 -3.46 30.03 7.70
CA TYR A 135 -2.44 30.97 8.18
C TYR A 135 -1.56 30.38 9.30
N GLY A 136 -1.15 29.12 9.14
CA GLY A 136 -0.31 28.40 10.11
C GLY A 136 -1.02 27.85 11.36
N LYS A 137 -2.31 28.15 11.57
CA LYS A 137 -3.08 27.67 12.71
C LYS A 137 -3.88 26.43 12.33
N LEU A 138 -3.79 25.36 13.15
CA LEU A 138 -4.63 24.17 13.00
C LEU A 138 -6.10 24.54 13.25
N LEU A 139 -6.95 24.34 12.23
CA LEU A 139 -8.38 24.56 12.32
C LEU A 139 -9.16 23.29 12.61
N LYS A 140 -8.75 22.17 11.98
CA LYS A 140 -9.51 20.94 12.03
C LYS A 140 -8.57 19.74 11.86
N ARG A 141 -8.85 18.68 12.62
CA ARG A 141 -8.32 17.33 12.39
C ARG A 141 -9.49 16.38 12.26
N GLU A 142 -9.57 15.67 11.17
CA GLU A 142 -10.64 14.70 10.92
C GLU A 142 -10.08 13.37 10.43
N LYS A 143 -10.73 12.29 10.83
CA LYS A 143 -10.35 10.98 10.32
C LYS A 143 -10.70 10.89 8.85
N LEU A 144 -9.68 10.67 8.04
CA LEU A 144 -9.81 10.52 6.59
C LEU A 144 -10.24 9.09 6.24
N ARG A 145 -9.63 8.07 6.91
CA ARG A 145 -9.92 6.65 6.69
C ARG A 145 -9.32 5.76 7.76
N THR A 146 -9.73 4.50 7.72
CA THR A 146 -9.11 3.36 8.40
C THR A 146 -8.83 2.29 7.35
N ASP A 147 -7.62 1.75 7.32
CA ASP A 147 -7.21 0.70 6.38
C ASP A 147 -6.60 -0.49 7.14
N SER A 148 -6.60 -1.65 6.47
CA SER A 148 -6.00 -2.87 6.97
C SER A 148 -5.23 -3.53 5.84
N TYR A 149 -3.98 -3.89 6.11
CA TYR A 149 -3.07 -4.57 5.18
C TYR A 149 -2.84 -5.99 5.68
N ALA A 150 -2.99 -6.95 4.79
CA ALA A 150 -2.90 -8.37 5.15
C ALA A 150 -1.48 -8.75 5.60
N PRO A 151 -1.34 -9.69 6.54
CA PRO A 151 -0.07 -10.31 6.86
C PRO A 151 0.40 -11.22 5.72
N VAL A 152 1.69 -11.46 5.65
CA VAL A 152 2.29 -12.42 4.73
C VAL A 152 2.64 -13.70 5.48
N ARG A 153 2.14 -14.83 5.01
CA ARG A 153 2.40 -16.13 5.60
C ARG A 153 3.85 -16.57 5.34
N GLY A 154 4.49 -17.15 6.35
CA GLY A 154 5.80 -17.78 6.24
C GLY A 154 5.78 -19.07 5.43
N ILE A 155 6.95 -19.54 5.02
CA ILE A 155 7.16 -20.83 4.37
C ILE A 155 8.36 -21.52 5.05
N VAL A 156 8.16 -22.77 5.49
CA VAL A 156 9.22 -23.61 6.03
C VAL A 156 9.44 -24.83 5.12
N GLY A 157 10.68 -25.16 4.86
CA GLY A 157 11.07 -26.38 4.18
C GLY A 157 11.02 -27.55 5.15
N VAL A 158 10.48 -28.68 4.71
CA VAL A 158 10.55 -29.97 5.42
C VAL A 158 11.09 -31.02 4.48
N LEU A 159 11.95 -31.91 4.99
CA LEU A 159 12.55 -33.00 4.17
C LEU A 159 11.46 -33.93 3.67
N ARG A 160 11.60 -34.37 2.42
CA ARG A 160 10.76 -35.44 1.89
C ARG A 160 11.13 -36.72 2.62
N GLU A 161 10.14 -37.50 3.05
CA GLU A 161 10.39 -38.88 3.49
C GLU A 161 11.03 -39.65 2.32
N LYS A 162 12.21 -40.25 2.56
CA LYS A 162 12.81 -41.15 1.59
C LYS A 162 11.84 -42.33 1.41
N ALA A 163 11.39 -42.54 0.18
CA ALA A 163 10.62 -43.76 -0.14
C ALA A 163 11.41 -44.97 0.35
N ALA A 164 10.80 -45.79 1.21
CA ALA A 164 11.41 -47.06 1.63
C ALA A 164 11.69 -47.86 0.37
N LEU A 165 12.95 -48.24 0.15
CA LEU A 165 13.32 -49.14 -0.92
C LEU A 165 12.54 -50.47 -0.73
N PRO A 166 11.92 -51.03 -1.77
CA PRO A 166 11.28 -52.33 -1.67
C PRO A 166 12.31 -53.35 -1.19
N GLN A 167 12.02 -54.02 -0.07
CA GLN A 167 12.83 -55.11 0.39
C GLN A 167 12.75 -56.20 -0.70
N ASN A 168 13.89 -56.47 -1.37
CA ASN A 168 14.00 -57.64 -2.25
C ASN A 168 13.72 -58.86 -1.39
N GLN A 169 12.58 -59.52 -1.63
CA GLN A 169 12.37 -60.88 -1.16
C GLN A 169 13.27 -61.75 -1.99
N GLU A 170 14.40 -62.13 -1.42
CA GLU A 170 15.19 -63.30 -1.92
C GLU A 170 14.38 -64.59 -1.66
N ASN A 171 13.97 -65.25 -2.74
CA ASN A 171 13.49 -66.65 -2.75
C ASN A 171 14.66 -67.54 -2.98
#